data_6dafd051c4d6c1abf8a7906cee1911b4
#
_entry.id   6dafd051c4d6c1abf8a7906cee1911b4
#
_cell.length_a   1.000
_cell.length_b   1.000
_cell.length_c   1.000
_cell.angle_alpha   90.00
_cell.angle_beta   90.00
_cell.angle_gamma   90.00
#
_symmetry.space_group_name_H-M   'P 1'
#
loop_
_entity.id
_entity.type
_entity.pdbx_description
1 polymer ?
#
loop_
_entity_poly.entity_id
_entity_poly.type
_entity_poly.pdbx_seq_one_letter_code
_entity_poly.pdbx_strand_id
1 'polypeptide(L)'
;MIIINDIISTLSSEDQERFIVYLDRKNRRNDTKNIQLFKLLAKNELSSKDICLKLYGSQKKDAYHALRKRLNQSIIDFIATVNLDEEKAVDMQIIKFILASRTFLLHKHYKIGYKILDKAEALAQEHHLFPLLNEIYHTKIQYAYAEPSLNIDDLILKFESNQKNYYLEDQLNIVYAKIRQAITKLSDKGEFISFQKLLNNTLKEYNINIAEYMSFKSLYQLMKIVSISAFATNDYFKIEPFLLETYKVLQTHKNKEKQLYYHLQVIYLIAYTLFRNKKFNQSLDFLDIMHDLMLQKQRKFYNPFKLKYNLLLALNFNFLNQQAKAITTLEPFLNIKHSDLESLLDINLSLVMMYFQERDFKKANQIFLKFYHTDKWYIDKVGKEWIIKKNLIK
;
A
#
# COMPACT_ATOMS: atom_id res chain seq x y z
N MET A 1 21.68 7.37 7.54
CA MET A 1 22.32 6.07 7.17
C MET A 1 21.32 4.99 7.55
N ILE A 2 20.69 4.33 6.59
CA ILE A 2 19.76 3.23 6.87
C ILE A 2 20.56 2.15 7.61
N ILE A 3 20.13 1.82 8.81
CA ILE A 3 20.83 0.85 9.63
C ILE A 3 20.49 -0.52 9.06
N ILE A 4 21.49 -1.24 8.53
CA ILE A 4 21.30 -2.58 7.95
C ILE A 4 20.50 -3.54 8.87
N ASN A 5 20.60 -3.33 10.18
CA ASN A 5 19.84 -4.07 11.18
C ASN A 5 18.32 -3.85 11.02
N ASP A 6 17.88 -2.62 10.67
CA ASP A 6 16.46 -2.31 10.49
C ASP A 6 15.93 -3.06 9.26
N ILE A 7 16.73 -3.12 8.17
CA ILE A 7 16.35 -3.90 6.99
C ILE A 7 16.24 -5.39 7.33
N ILE A 8 17.24 -5.93 8.06
CA ILE A 8 17.22 -7.36 8.45
C ILE A 8 16.02 -7.67 9.35
N SER A 9 15.63 -6.76 10.24
CA SER A 9 14.47 -6.95 11.12
C SER A 9 13.12 -6.97 10.40
N THR A 10 13.05 -6.46 9.16
CA THR A 10 11.83 -6.51 8.33
C THR A 10 11.67 -7.85 7.59
N LEU A 11 12.74 -8.65 7.46
CA LEU A 11 12.69 -9.95 6.81
C LEU A 11 12.02 -10.98 7.71
N SER A 12 11.09 -11.77 7.15
CA SER A 12 10.53 -12.93 7.83
C SER A 12 11.61 -13.99 8.12
N SER A 13 11.36 -14.92 9.03
CA SER A 13 12.30 -16.02 9.30
C SER A 13 12.58 -16.84 8.04
N GLU A 14 11.56 -17.06 7.21
CA GLU A 14 11.67 -17.77 5.93
C GLU A 14 12.55 -16.99 4.94
N ASP A 15 12.34 -15.67 4.81
CA ASP A 15 13.15 -14.82 3.93
C ASP A 15 14.62 -14.74 4.40
N GLN A 16 14.87 -14.78 5.71
CA GLN A 16 16.23 -14.84 6.25
C GLN A 16 16.95 -16.14 5.83
N GLU A 17 16.26 -17.27 5.89
CA GLU A 17 16.81 -18.57 5.43
C GLU A 17 17.07 -18.55 3.92
N ARG A 18 16.12 -18.05 3.13
CA ARG A 18 16.26 -17.90 1.67
C ARG A 18 17.42 -16.96 1.30
N PHE A 19 17.62 -15.89 2.07
CA PHE A 19 18.72 -14.98 1.86
C PHE A 19 20.08 -15.65 2.14
N ILE A 20 20.17 -16.51 3.16
CA ILE A 20 21.39 -17.29 3.41
C ILE A 20 21.71 -18.18 2.20
N VAL A 21 20.72 -18.89 1.66
CA VAL A 21 20.87 -19.71 0.45
C VAL A 21 21.29 -18.86 -0.76
N TYR A 22 20.69 -17.67 -0.91
CA TYR A 22 21.06 -16.72 -1.97
C TYR A 22 22.55 -16.27 -1.84
N LEU A 23 23.00 -15.92 -0.64
CA LEU A 23 24.39 -15.55 -0.38
C LEU A 23 25.35 -16.71 -0.68
N ASP A 24 24.98 -17.92 -0.30
CA ASP A 24 25.78 -19.13 -0.55
C ASP A 24 25.97 -19.38 -2.05
N ARG A 25 24.91 -19.29 -2.84
CA ARG A 25 24.96 -19.39 -4.31
C ARG A 25 25.78 -18.28 -4.97
N LYS A 26 25.77 -17.05 -4.40
CA LYS A 26 26.53 -15.91 -4.91
C LYS A 26 28.02 -15.99 -4.56
N ASN A 27 28.40 -16.73 -3.51
CA ASN A 27 29.77 -16.89 -3.05
C ASN A 27 30.55 -17.84 -3.96
N ARG A 28 31.35 -17.29 -4.87
CA ARG A 28 32.30 -18.09 -5.71
C ARG A 28 33.49 -18.63 -4.96
N ARG A 29 33.79 -18.13 -3.79
CA ARG A 29 34.87 -18.56 -2.88
C ARG A 29 34.20 -19.01 -1.59
N ASN A 30 34.71 -20.01 -0.92
CA ASN A 30 34.23 -20.50 0.38
C ASN A 30 34.35 -19.44 1.51
N ASP A 31 34.31 -18.16 1.18
CA ASP A 31 34.34 -17.04 2.15
C ASP A 31 32.93 -16.78 2.66
N THR A 32 32.61 -17.39 3.78
CA THR A 32 31.29 -17.30 4.44
C THR A 32 31.16 -16.07 5.34
N LYS A 33 32.10 -15.09 5.29
CA LYS A 33 32.08 -13.93 6.20
C LYS A 33 30.82 -13.05 6.04
N ASN A 34 30.26 -12.95 4.83
CA ASN A 34 29.00 -12.26 4.60
C ASN A 34 27.82 -12.97 5.27
N ILE A 35 27.79 -14.32 5.23
CA ILE A 35 26.76 -15.14 5.91
C ILE A 35 26.95 -15.04 7.43
N GLN A 36 28.18 -15.10 7.92
CA GLN A 36 28.49 -14.94 9.33
C GLN A 36 28.07 -13.56 9.84
N LEU A 37 28.39 -12.49 9.08
CA LEU A 37 27.98 -11.12 9.40
C LEU A 37 26.45 -11.02 9.45
N PHE A 38 25.73 -11.58 8.46
CA PHE A 38 24.28 -11.57 8.44
C PHE A 38 23.69 -12.24 9.69
N LYS A 39 24.14 -13.45 10.02
CA LYS A 39 23.67 -14.18 11.21
C LYS A 39 23.94 -13.42 12.53
N LEU A 40 25.08 -12.71 12.63
CA LEU A 40 25.40 -11.91 13.82
C LEU A 40 24.52 -10.65 13.91
N LEU A 41 24.23 -9.99 12.77
CA LEU A 41 23.35 -8.83 12.73
C LEU A 41 21.88 -9.20 12.97
N ALA A 42 21.42 -10.34 12.47
CA ALA A 42 20.06 -10.83 12.68
C ALA A 42 19.75 -11.12 14.15
N LYS A 43 20.72 -11.60 14.93
CA LYS A 43 20.58 -11.80 16.37
C LYS A 43 20.51 -10.50 17.18
N ASN A 44 21.10 -9.42 16.64
CA ASN A 44 21.13 -8.07 17.25
C ASN A 44 21.63 -8.00 18.70
N GLU A 45 22.49 -8.92 19.09
CA GLU A 45 23.01 -9.07 20.47
C GLU A 45 24.36 -8.38 20.69
N LEU A 46 25.10 -8.08 19.62
CA LEU A 46 26.50 -7.65 19.68
C LEU A 46 26.69 -6.23 19.11
N SER A 47 27.63 -5.49 19.72
CA SER A 47 28.06 -4.20 19.17
C SER A 47 28.83 -4.37 17.85
N SER A 48 28.88 -3.31 17.04
CA SER A 48 29.66 -3.32 15.79
C SER A 48 31.16 -3.61 16.01
N LYS A 49 31.70 -3.25 17.18
CA LYS A 49 33.09 -3.56 17.55
C LYS A 49 33.27 -5.06 17.84
N ASP A 50 32.36 -5.67 18.57
CA ASP A 50 32.42 -7.09 18.92
C ASP A 50 32.22 -7.99 17.69
N ILE A 51 31.31 -7.58 16.80
CA ILE A 51 31.09 -8.26 15.51
C ILE A 51 32.38 -8.21 14.67
N CYS A 52 33.04 -7.05 14.60
CA CYS A 52 34.30 -6.89 13.87
C CYS A 52 35.39 -7.81 14.44
N LEU A 53 35.56 -7.86 15.77
CA LEU A 53 36.51 -8.76 16.46
C LEU A 53 36.18 -10.22 16.17
N LYS A 54 34.90 -10.61 16.21
CA LYS A 54 34.48 -12.00 15.97
C LYS A 54 34.72 -12.46 14.54
N LEU A 55 34.63 -11.56 13.55
CA LEU A 55 34.84 -11.88 12.12
C LEU A 55 36.30 -11.83 11.67
N TYR A 56 37.11 -11.00 12.30
CA TYR A 56 38.49 -10.74 11.83
C TYR A 56 39.57 -11.02 12.87
N GLY A 57 39.22 -11.35 14.11
CA GLY A 57 40.18 -11.53 15.21
C GLY A 57 40.86 -10.23 15.66
N SER A 58 40.61 -9.09 15.01
CA SER A 58 41.18 -7.78 15.29
C SER A 58 40.24 -6.67 14.79
N GLN A 59 40.46 -5.41 15.25
CA GLN A 59 39.63 -4.27 14.85
C GLN A 59 39.96 -3.78 13.41
N LYS A 60 39.66 -4.57 12.40
CA LYS A 60 39.80 -4.19 10.97
C LYS A 60 38.55 -3.42 10.50
N LYS A 61 38.42 -2.14 10.93
CA LYS A 61 37.26 -1.30 10.67
C LYS A 61 36.94 -1.19 9.19
N ASP A 62 37.92 -0.95 8.34
CA ASP A 62 37.70 -0.75 6.90
C ASP A 62 37.18 -2.03 6.22
N ALA A 63 37.76 -3.18 6.56
CA ALA A 63 37.29 -4.48 6.05
C ALA A 63 35.88 -4.79 6.51
N TYR A 64 35.54 -4.46 7.76
CA TYR A 64 34.16 -4.60 8.30
C TYR A 64 33.18 -3.68 7.58
N HIS A 65 33.52 -2.41 7.36
CA HIS A 65 32.69 -1.46 6.63
C HIS A 65 32.46 -1.89 5.17
N ALA A 66 33.53 -2.35 4.49
CA ALA A 66 33.42 -2.87 3.13
C ALA A 66 32.54 -4.13 3.06
N LEU A 67 32.66 -5.04 4.03
CA LEU A 67 31.81 -6.23 4.12
C LEU A 67 30.35 -5.87 4.37
N ARG A 68 30.10 -4.94 5.29
CA ARG A 68 28.75 -4.42 5.59
C ARG A 68 28.11 -3.75 4.39
N LYS A 69 28.83 -2.94 3.61
CA LYS A 69 28.35 -2.33 2.37
C LYS A 69 27.96 -3.38 1.33
N ARG A 70 28.80 -4.41 1.14
CA ARG A 70 28.51 -5.53 0.23
C ARG A 70 27.30 -6.32 0.67
N LEU A 71 27.16 -6.60 1.97
CA LEU A 71 25.99 -7.29 2.51
C LEU A 71 24.70 -6.49 2.28
N ASN A 72 24.75 -5.17 2.53
CA ASN A 72 23.59 -4.29 2.27
C ASN A 72 23.16 -4.33 0.79
N GLN A 73 24.11 -4.25 -0.14
CA GLN A 73 23.80 -4.38 -1.58
C GLN A 73 23.20 -5.76 -1.89
N SER A 74 23.75 -6.83 -1.31
CA SER A 74 23.22 -8.19 -1.53
C SER A 74 21.80 -8.37 -0.97
N ILE A 75 21.45 -7.71 0.14
CA ILE A 75 20.09 -7.71 0.67
C ILE A 75 19.13 -6.99 -0.30
N ILE A 76 19.53 -5.83 -0.82
CA ILE A 76 18.73 -5.09 -1.81
C ILE A 76 18.52 -5.93 -3.07
N ASP A 77 19.58 -6.54 -3.60
CA ASP A 77 19.51 -7.41 -4.78
C ASP A 77 18.57 -8.61 -4.53
N PHE A 78 18.64 -9.23 -3.34
CA PHE A 78 17.80 -10.34 -2.94
C PHE A 78 16.33 -9.93 -2.87
N ILE A 79 16.01 -8.83 -2.15
CA ILE A 79 14.64 -8.32 -2.02
C ILE A 79 14.05 -8.02 -3.41
N ALA A 80 14.85 -7.39 -4.29
CA ALA A 80 14.42 -7.12 -5.66
C ALA A 80 14.14 -8.42 -6.44
N THR A 81 14.98 -9.45 -6.29
CA THR A 81 14.81 -10.74 -6.98
C THR A 81 13.60 -11.50 -6.45
N VAL A 82 13.44 -11.59 -5.13
CA VAL A 82 12.29 -12.27 -4.50
C VAL A 82 10.98 -11.60 -4.88
N ASN A 83 10.91 -10.27 -4.78
CA ASN A 83 9.71 -9.53 -5.18
C ASN A 83 9.39 -9.74 -6.68
N LEU A 84 10.41 -9.76 -7.54
CA LEU A 84 10.21 -10.06 -8.96
C LEU A 84 9.70 -11.49 -9.20
N ASP A 85 10.10 -12.46 -8.39
CA ASP A 85 9.71 -13.86 -8.58
C ASP A 85 8.36 -14.23 -7.96
N GLU A 86 8.04 -13.66 -6.80
CA GLU A 86 6.86 -14.04 -6.00
C GLU A 86 5.65 -13.15 -6.23
N GLU A 87 5.86 -11.90 -6.63
CA GLU A 87 4.76 -10.97 -6.75
C GLU A 87 3.96 -11.24 -8.02
N LYS A 88 2.68 -11.65 -7.80
CA LYS A 88 1.68 -11.81 -8.86
C LYS A 88 1.05 -10.45 -9.25
N ALA A 89 1.62 -9.35 -8.81
CA ALA A 89 1.17 -8.02 -9.15
C ALA A 89 1.41 -7.74 -10.63
N VAL A 90 0.42 -7.18 -11.30
CA VAL A 90 0.44 -6.93 -12.74
C VAL A 90 1.56 -5.97 -13.13
N ASP A 91 1.82 -4.96 -12.32
CA ASP A 91 2.90 -4.01 -12.52
C ASP A 91 4.28 -4.66 -12.53
N MET A 92 4.54 -5.61 -11.62
CA MET A 92 5.79 -6.37 -11.61
C MET A 92 5.93 -7.29 -12.81
N GLN A 93 4.83 -7.89 -13.27
CA GLN A 93 4.82 -8.67 -14.51
C GLN A 93 5.18 -7.81 -15.73
N ILE A 94 4.65 -6.59 -15.80
CA ILE A 94 4.97 -5.65 -16.88
C ILE A 94 6.44 -5.23 -16.81
N ILE A 95 6.98 -4.94 -15.62
CA ILE A 95 8.41 -4.61 -15.43
C ILE A 95 9.30 -5.76 -15.93
N LYS A 96 8.96 -7.01 -15.63
CA LYS A 96 9.68 -8.19 -16.16
C LYS A 96 9.66 -8.22 -17.69
N PHE A 97 8.51 -7.95 -18.31
CA PHE A 97 8.39 -7.89 -19.77
C PHE A 97 9.24 -6.76 -20.37
N ILE A 98 9.25 -5.58 -19.77
CA ILE A 98 10.10 -4.45 -20.23
C ILE A 98 11.58 -4.83 -20.17
N LEU A 99 12.04 -5.40 -19.05
CA LEU A 99 13.45 -5.82 -18.89
C LEU A 99 13.84 -6.91 -19.90
N ALA A 100 13.00 -7.95 -20.04
CA ALA A 100 13.24 -9.02 -21.00
C ALA A 100 13.27 -8.49 -22.45
N SER A 101 12.32 -7.62 -22.81
CA SER A 101 12.25 -7.02 -24.13
C SER A 101 13.51 -6.20 -24.44
N ARG A 102 13.96 -5.34 -23.52
CA ARG A 102 15.20 -4.54 -23.68
C ARG A 102 16.42 -5.43 -23.90
N THR A 103 16.50 -6.57 -23.20
CA THR A 103 17.57 -7.54 -23.43
C THR A 103 17.54 -8.10 -24.85
N PHE A 104 16.38 -8.51 -25.36
CA PHE A 104 16.24 -9.02 -26.73
C PHE A 104 16.54 -7.95 -27.77
N LEU A 105 16.06 -6.71 -27.57
CA LEU A 105 16.32 -5.59 -28.48
C LEU A 105 17.81 -5.24 -28.55
N LEU A 106 18.52 -5.25 -27.42
CA LEU A 106 19.98 -5.05 -27.38
C LEU A 106 20.75 -6.12 -28.16
N HIS A 107 20.26 -7.37 -28.15
CA HIS A 107 20.84 -8.47 -28.93
C HIS A 107 20.31 -8.57 -30.36
N LYS A 108 19.62 -7.52 -30.86
CA LYS A 108 19.03 -7.44 -32.20
C LYS A 108 17.94 -8.47 -32.52
N HIS A 109 17.34 -9.07 -31.49
CA HIS A 109 16.17 -9.95 -31.63
C HIS A 109 14.86 -9.14 -31.62
N TYR A 110 14.73 -8.22 -32.58
CA TYR A 110 13.69 -7.19 -32.60
C TYR A 110 12.26 -7.76 -32.56
N LYS A 111 11.95 -8.76 -33.39
CA LYS A 111 10.61 -9.39 -33.41
C LYS A 111 10.19 -9.97 -32.05
N ILE A 112 11.13 -10.58 -31.32
CA ILE A 112 10.86 -11.12 -29.99
C ILE A 112 10.65 -9.97 -29.00
N GLY A 113 11.54 -8.96 -29.03
CA GLY A 113 11.44 -7.79 -28.17
C GLY A 113 10.09 -7.07 -28.31
N TYR A 114 9.67 -6.79 -29.55
CA TYR A 114 8.39 -6.13 -29.82
C TYR A 114 7.19 -6.98 -29.40
N LYS A 115 7.18 -8.28 -29.67
CA LYS A 115 6.11 -9.18 -29.21
C LYS A 115 5.92 -9.19 -27.69
N ILE A 116 7.03 -9.05 -26.94
CA ILE A 116 6.99 -8.92 -25.48
C ILE A 116 6.47 -7.56 -25.07
N LEU A 117 6.89 -6.47 -25.74
CA LEU A 117 6.38 -5.11 -25.49
C LEU A 117 4.89 -4.99 -25.77
N ASP A 118 4.37 -5.66 -26.82
CA ASP A 118 2.94 -5.66 -27.11
C ASP A 118 2.12 -6.32 -26.00
N LYS A 119 2.63 -7.41 -25.43
CA LYS A 119 2.01 -8.04 -24.24
C LYS A 119 2.05 -7.11 -23.03
N ALA A 120 3.18 -6.44 -22.81
CA ALA A 120 3.33 -5.48 -21.72
C ALA A 120 2.38 -4.28 -21.92
N GLU A 121 2.26 -3.75 -23.15
CA GLU A 121 1.35 -2.65 -23.48
C GLU A 121 -0.10 -3.03 -23.22
N ALA A 122 -0.54 -4.19 -23.70
CA ALA A 122 -1.92 -4.65 -23.50
C ALA A 122 -2.28 -4.74 -22.01
N LEU A 123 -1.39 -5.31 -21.18
CA LEU A 123 -1.59 -5.39 -19.73
C LEU A 123 -1.56 -4.01 -19.08
N ALA A 124 -0.63 -3.15 -19.45
CA ALA A 124 -0.50 -1.81 -18.87
C ALA A 124 -1.70 -0.92 -19.24
N GLN A 125 -2.23 -1.03 -20.47
CA GLN A 125 -3.46 -0.36 -20.89
C GLN A 125 -4.68 -0.88 -20.13
N GLU A 126 -4.79 -2.21 -19.98
CA GLU A 126 -5.90 -2.85 -19.26
C GLU A 126 -6.00 -2.36 -17.81
N HIS A 127 -4.84 -2.14 -17.17
CA HIS A 127 -4.76 -1.74 -15.77
C HIS A 127 -4.50 -0.23 -15.56
N HIS A 128 -4.51 0.57 -16.63
CA HIS A 128 -4.23 2.03 -16.59
C HIS A 128 -2.93 2.37 -15.86
N LEU A 129 -1.87 1.61 -16.13
CA LEU A 129 -0.54 1.83 -15.53
C LEU A 129 0.26 2.80 -16.41
N PHE A 130 -0.13 4.06 -16.42
CA PHE A 130 0.42 5.11 -17.30
C PHE A 130 1.94 5.28 -17.20
N PRO A 131 2.60 5.19 -16.01
CA PRO A 131 4.05 5.24 -15.92
C PRO A 131 4.73 4.10 -16.68
N LEU A 132 4.20 2.88 -16.59
CA LEU A 132 4.75 1.72 -17.28
C LEU A 132 4.46 1.76 -18.78
N LEU A 133 3.29 2.28 -19.20
CA LEU A 133 3.00 2.56 -20.60
C LEU A 133 3.99 3.56 -21.19
N ASN A 134 4.36 4.58 -20.43
CA ASN A 134 5.36 5.56 -20.85
C ASN A 134 6.71 4.89 -21.16
N GLU A 135 7.19 4.00 -20.28
CA GLU A 135 8.41 3.21 -20.45
C GLU A 135 8.34 2.27 -21.68
N ILE A 136 7.18 1.65 -21.90
CA ILE A 136 6.95 0.78 -23.05
C ILE A 136 7.01 1.59 -24.34
N TYR A 137 6.30 2.72 -24.43
CA TYR A 137 6.29 3.57 -25.62
C TYR A 137 7.67 4.18 -25.89
N HIS A 138 8.39 4.65 -24.86
CA HIS A 138 9.78 5.08 -25.00
C HIS A 138 10.66 3.99 -25.61
N THR A 139 10.56 2.75 -25.11
CA THR A 139 11.34 1.64 -25.66
C THR A 139 10.95 1.32 -27.10
N LYS A 140 9.65 1.33 -27.44
CA LYS A 140 9.18 1.11 -28.82
C LYS A 140 9.66 2.21 -29.76
N ILE A 141 9.58 3.48 -29.36
CA ILE A 141 10.05 4.62 -30.17
C ILE A 141 11.56 4.53 -30.40
N GLN A 142 12.34 4.22 -29.36
CA GLN A 142 13.79 4.11 -29.47
C GLN A 142 14.24 3.07 -30.51
N TYR A 143 13.50 1.98 -30.66
CA TYR A 143 13.83 0.89 -31.59
C TYR A 143 12.93 0.86 -32.82
N ALA A 144 12.12 1.91 -33.10
CA ALA A 144 11.16 1.94 -34.23
C ALA A 144 11.81 1.70 -35.57
N TYR A 145 13.06 2.13 -35.75
CA TYR A 145 13.83 1.90 -36.97
C TYR A 145 14.04 0.41 -37.32
N ALA A 146 13.92 -0.46 -36.34
CA ALA A 146 14.17 -1.89 -36.49
C ALA A 146 12.90 -2.73 -36.73
N GLU A 147 11.71 -2.11 -36.71
CA GLU A 147 10.41 -2.74 -36.97
C GLU A 147 9.64 -2.01 -38.09
N PRO A 148 9.90 -2.34 -39.34
CA PRO A 148 9.32 -1.63 -40.47
C PRO A 148 7.79 -1.68 -40.55
N SER A 149 7.16 -2.64 -39.90
CA SER A 149 5.69 -2.76 -39.87
C SER A 149 5.04 -1.80 -38.86
N LEU A 150 5.83 -1.12 -38.04
CA LEU A 150 5.35 -0.20 -37.04
C LEU A 150 4.98 1.15 -37.63
N ASN A 151 3.74 1.60 -37.46
CA ASN A 151 3.36 2.97 -37.77
C ASN A 151 3.85 3.88 -36.62
N ILE A 152 4.88 4.67 -36.91
CA ILE A 152 5.50 5.56 -35.90
C ILE A 152 4.55 6.70 -35.52
N ASP A 153 3.74 7.21 -36.42
CA ASP A 153 2.81 8.30 -36.10
C ASP A 153 1.70 7.85 -35.16
N ASP A 154 1.15 6.65 -35.36
CA ASP A 154 0.18 6.04 -34.40
C ASP A 154 0.80 5.79 -33.02
N LEU A 155 2.06 5.38 -33.01
CA LEU A 155 2.78 5.16 -31.74
C LEU A 155 3.00 6.48 -30.99
N ILE A 156 3.35 7.56 -31.71
CA ILE A 156 3.51 8.90 -31.13
C ILE A 156 2.18 9.40 -30.56
N LEU A 157 1.08 9.25 -31.29
CA LEU A 157 -0.25 9.64 -30.80
C LEU A 157 -0.64 8.90 -29.51
N LYS A 158 -0.37 7.59 -29.45
CA LYS A 158 -0.58 6.81 -28.22
C LYS A 158 0.29 7.29 -27.07
N PHE A 159 1.56 7.59 -27.34
CA PHE A 159 2.50 8.11 -26.36
C PHE A 159 2.05 9.47 -25.81
N GLU A 160 1.68 10.41 -26.67
CA GLU A 160 1.21 11.75 -26.26
C GLU A 160 -0.10 11.67 -25.46
N SER A 161 -1.04 10.82 -25.88
CA SER A 161 -2.26 10.57 -25.12
C SER A 161 -1.97 9.99 -23.75
N ASN A 162 -1.02 9.05 -23.65
CA ASN A 162 -0.59 8.48 -22.38
C ASN A 162 0.07 9.52 -21.48
N GLN A 163 0.91 10.42 -22.05
CA GLN A 163 1.57 11.47 -21.29
C GLN A 163 0.58 12.41 -20.60
N LYS A 164 -0.55 12.75 -21.22
CA LYS A 164 -1.60 13.57 -20.61
C LYS A 164 -2.17 12.90 -19.35
N ASN A 165 -2.48 11.60 -19.45
CA ASN A 165 -2.99 10.84 -18.31
C ASN A 165 -1.94 10.67 -17.20
N TYR A 166 -0.69 10.41 -17.58
CA TYR A 166 0.42 10.28 -16.64
C TYR A 166 0.68 11.60 -15.90
N TYR A 167 0.70 12.73 -16.62
CA TYR A 167 0.85 14.05 -16.03
C TYR A 167 -0.26 14.36 -15.01
N LEU A 168 -1.52 14.05 -15.35
CA LEU A 168 -2.64 14.24 -14.43
C LEU A 168 -2.48 13.38 -13.16
N GLU A 169 -2.03 12.14 -13.29
CA GLU A 169 -1.77 11.26 -12.14
C GLU A 169 -0.68 11.83 -11.23
N ASP A 170 0.40 12.36 -11.82
CA ASP A 170 1.48 13.02 -11.07
C ASP A 170 0.99 14.28 -10.35
N GLN A 171 0.18 15.12 -11.00
CA GLN A 171 -0.42 16.29 -10.36
C GLN A 171 -1.29 15.89 -9.16
N LEU A 172 -2.10 14.85 -9.29
CA LEU A 172 -2.92 14.35 -8.18
C LEU A 172 -2.07 13.80 -7.02
N ASN A 173 -0.95 13.14 -7.31
CA ASN A 173 -0.01 12.69 -6.30
C ASN A 173 0.62 13.86 -5.55
N ILE A 174 1.00 14.91 -6.26
CA ILE A 174 1.57 16.15 -5.67
C ILE A 174 0.53 16.84 -4.77
N VAL A 175 -0.70 17.00 -5.25
CA VAL A 175 -1.81 17.57 -4.46
C VAL A 175 -2.03 16.75 -3.19
N TYR A 176 -2.08 15.42 -3.32
CA TYR A 176 -2.20 14.53 -2.18
C TYR A 176 -1.08 14.73 -1.15
N ALA A 177 0.17 14.79 -1.60
CA ALA A 177 1.32 14.99 -0.73
C ALA A 177 1.28 16.35 -0.01
N LYS A 178 0.97 17.45 -0.72
CA LYS A 178 0.84 18.80 -0.15
C LYS A 178 -0.25 18.86 0.92
N ILE A 179 -1.42 18.30 0.62
CA ILE A 179 -2.54 18.29 1.56
C ILE A 179 -2.20 17.47 2.80
N ARG A 180 -1.62 16.27 2.64
CA ARG A 180 -1.17 15.47 3.78
C ARG A 180 -0.16 16.23 4.65
N GLN A 181 0.84 16.85 4.04
CA GLN A 181 1.83 17.62 4.78
C GLN A 181 1.21 18.81 5.52
N ALA A 182 0.26 19.52 4.89
CA ALA A 182 -0.45 20.63 5.54
C ALA A 182 -1.26 20.14 6.76
N ILE A 183 -1.99 19.02 6.63
CA ILE A 183 -2.76 18.43 7.73
C ILE A 183 -1.83 18.05 8.90
N THR A 184 -0.70 17.39 8.63
CA THR A 184 0.25 17.01 9.67
C THR A 184 0.78 18.25 10.42
N LYS A 185 1.17 19.30 9.70
CA LYS A 185 1.64 20.55 10.30
C LYS A 185 0.56 21.25 11.15
N LEU A 186 -0.72 21.16 10.74
CA LEU A 186 -1.84 21.74 11.46
C LEU A 186 -2.13 20.98 12.76
N SER A 187 -2.08 19.66 12.70
CA SER A 187 -2.21 18.80 13.89
C SER A 187 -1.15 19.12 14.94
N ASP A 188 0.08 19.41 14.51
CA ASP A 188 1.19 19.75 15.41
C ASP A 188 1.08 21.15 16.03
N LYS A 189 0.43 22.10 15.35
CA LYS A 189 0.35 23.50 15.79
C LYS A 189 -1.00 23.92 16.37
N GLY A 190 -2.04 23.09 16.26
CA GLY A 190 -3.39 23.43 16.73
C GLY A 190 -4.07 24.55 15.92
N GLU A 191 -3.60 24.87 14.72
CA GLU A 191 -4.17 25.93 13.88
C GLU A 191 -5.36 25.41 13.07
N PHE A 192 -6.46 26.20 13.03
CA PHE A 192 -7.63 25.90 12.21
C PHE A 192 -7.49 26.55 10.83
N ILE A 193 -7.23 25.78 9.80
CA ILE A 193 -7.35 26.22 8.41
C ILE A 193 -8.62 25.64 7.80
N SER A 194 -9.38 26.46 7.05
CA SER A 194 -10.48 25.93 6.24
C SER A 194 -9.92 24.98 5.18
N PHE A 195 -10.09 23.69 5.43
CA PHE A 195 -9.59 22.63 4.53
C PHE A 195 -10.18 22.78 3.12
N GLN A 196 -11.45 23.16 3.00
CA GLN A 196 -12.08 23.41 1.69
C GLN A 196 -11.32 24.47 0.89
N LYS A 197 -10.85 25.53 1.58
CA LYS A 197 -10.03 26.57 0.96
C LYS A 197 -8.65 26.05 0.54
N LEU A 198 -8.03 25.24 1.39
CA LEU A 198 -6.75 24.58 1.08
C LEU A 198 -6.89 23.65 -0.14
N LEU A 199 -7.90 22.77 -0.15
CA LEU A 199 -8.17 21.88 -1.26
C LEU A 199 -8.42 22.64 -2.56
N ASN A 200 -9.34 23.60 -2.55
CA ASN A 200 -9.68 24.37 -3.74
C ASN A 200 -8.49 25.17 -4.29
N ASN A 201 -7.69 25.77 -3.41
CA ASN A 201 -6.50 26.51 -3.81
C ASN A 201 -5.45 25.58 -4.43
N THR A 202 -5.22 24.39 -3.81
CA THR A 202 -4.26 23.43 -4.31
C THR A 202 -4.70 22.82 -5.64
N LEU A 203 -5.99 22.48 -5.81
CA LEU A 203 -6.53 21.99 -7.10
C LEU A 203 -6.40 23.06 -8.20
N LYS A 204 -6.69 24.34 -7.88
CA LYS A 204 -6.51 25.46 -8.83
C LYS A 204 -5.05 25.68 -9.19
N GLU A 205 -4.13 25.65 -8.21
CA GLU A 205 -2.69 25.80 -8.43
C GLU A 205 -2.16 24.79 -9.46
N TYR A 206 -2.70 23.57 -9.45
CA TYR A 206 -2.30 22.50 -10.37
C TYR A 206 -3.23 22.34 -11.58
N ASN A 207 -4.18 23.26 -11.80
CA ASN A 207 -5.14 23.23 -12.92
C ASN A 207 -5.87 21.90 -13.07
N ILE A 208 -6.19 21.25 -11.93
CA ILE A 208 -6.91 19.97 -11.95
C ILE A 208 -8.40 20.26 -12.10
N ASN A 209 -8.92 19.96 -13.28
CA ASN A 209 -10.36 19.88 -13.52
C ASN A 209 -10.83 18.44 -13.30
N ILE A 210 -11.90 18.28 -12.51
CA ILE A 210 -12.57 16.98 -12.34
C ILE A 210 -13.34 16.71 -13.64
N ALA A 211 -12.67 16.12 -14.61
CA ALA A 211 -13.20 15.90 -15.94
C ALA A 211 -13.52 14.42 -16.19
N GLU A 212 -14.38 14.15 -17.17
CA GLU A 212 -14.87 12.83 -17.60
C GLU A 212 -13.77 11.81 -18.01
N TYR A 213 -12.52 12.25 -18.10
CA TYR A 213 -11.39 11.45 -18.61
C TYR A 213 -10.47 10.90 -17.51
N MET A 214 -10.83 11.05 -16.23
CA MET A 214 -10.00 10.54 -15.14
C MET A 214 -9.99 9.00 -15.11
N SER A 215 -8.82 8.41 -14.88
CA SER A 215 -8.73 6.97 -14.61
C SER A 215 -9.43 6.63 -13.29
N PHE A 216 -9.80 5.38 -13.13
CA PHE A 216 -10.38 4.89 -11.87
C PHE A 216 -9.45 5.15 -10.66
N LYS A 217 -8.16 5.00 -10.86
CA LYS A 217 -7.12 5.31 -9.87
C LYS A 217 -7.07 6.80 -9.53
N SER A 218 -7.14 7.68 -10.53
CA SER A 218 -7.14 9.13 -10.34
C SER A 218 -8.38 9.61 -9.58
N LEU A 219 -9.56 9.09 -9.92
CA LEU A 219 -10.80 9.38 -9.19
C LEU A 219 -10.75 8.88 -7.74
N TYR A 220 -10.22 7.67 -7.53
CA TYR A 220 -9.99 7.17 -6.18
C TYR A 220 -9.02 8.05 -5.38
N GLN A 221 -7.91 8.49 -6.00
CA GLN A 221 -6.95 9.40 -5.35
C GLN A 221 -7.62 10.70 -4.93
N LEU A 222 -8.44 11.29 -5.81
CA LEU A 222 -9.20 12.49 -5.51
C LEU A 222 -10.18 12.27 -4.34
N MET A 223 -10.95 11.19 -4.38
CA MET A 223 -11.86 10.83 -3.29
C MET A 223 -11.11 10.63 -1.97
N LYS A 224 -9.93 10.02 -2.01
CA LYS A 224 -9.07 9.83 -0.84
C LYS A 224 -8.58 11.17 -0.27
N ILE A 225 -8.18 12.12 -1.13
CA ILE A 225 -7.78 13.46 -0.71
C ILE A 225 -8.94 14.14 0.04
N VAL A 226 -10.12 14.11 -0.55
CA VAL A 226 -11.33 14.72 0.04
C VAL A 226 -11.72 14.04 1.36
N SER A 227 -11.60 12.72 1.45
CA SER A 227 -11.90 11.97 2.68
C SER A 227 -10.93 12.28 3.83
N ILE A 228 -9.64 12.50 3.53
CA ILE A 228 -8.66 12.92 4.54
C ILE A 228 -9.05 14.29 5.13
N SER A 229 -9.65 15.16 4.33
CA SER A 229 -10.14 16.44 4.81
C SER A 229 -11.24 16.32 5.83
N ALA A 230 -12.22 15.48 5.53
CA ALA A 230 -13.31 15.23 6.44
C ALA A 230 -12.84 14.63 7.76
N PHE A 231 -11.83 13.74 7.69
CA PHE A 231 -11.19 13.21 8.90
C PHE A 231 -10.57 14.33 9.75
N ALA A 232 -9.81 15.23 9.12
CA ALA A 232 -9.15 16.34 9.82
C ALA A 232 -10.12 17.35 10.43
N THR A 233 -11.26 17.62 9.77
CA THR A 233 -12.28 18.59 10.22
C THR A 233 -13.43 17.94 10.99
N ASN A 234 -13.47 16.62 11.05
CA ASN A 234 -14.60 15.82 11.54
C ASN A 234 -15.96 16.16 10.89
N ASP A 235 -15.94 16.66 9.65
CA ASP A 235 -17.12 17.11 8.88
C ASP A 235 -17.32 16.24 7.65
N TYR A 236 -17.93 15.08 7.84
CA TYR A 236 -18.20 14.12 6.78
C TYR A 236 -19.45 14.48 5.94
N PHE A 237 -20.32 15.35 6.46
CA PHE A 237 -21.52 15.76 5.73
C PHE A 237 -21.20 16.52 4.44
N LYS A 238 -20.18 17.38 4.48
CA LYS A 238 -19.76 18.18 3.31
C LYS A 238 -19.20 17.35 2.17
N ILE A 239 -18.58 16.20 2.47
CA ILE A 239 -17.93 15.40 1.44
C ILE A 239 -18.82 14.29 0.87
N GLU A 240 -19.88 13.89 1.60
CA GLU A 240 -20.78 12.82 1.18
C GLU A 240 -21.36 13.02 -0.24
N PRO A 241 -21.93 14.18 -0.60
CA PRO A 241 -22.47 14.40 -1.95
C PRO A 241 -21.39 14.20 -3.03
N PHE A 242 -20.20 14.75 -2.81
CA PHE A 242 -19.08 14.60 -3.73
C PHE A 242 -18.69 13.13 -3.93
N LEU A 243 -18.59 12.33 -2.84
CA LEU A 243 -18.24 10.92 -2.93
C LEU A 243 -19.31 10.12 -3.71
N LEU A 244 -20.58 10.38 -3.45
CA LEU A 244 -21.70 9.70 -4.12
C LEU A 244 -21.80 10.07 -5.61
N GLU A 245 -21.59 11.34 -5.96
CA GLU A 245 -21.54 11.78 -7.37
C GLU A 245 -20.34 11.17 -8.11
N THR A 246 -19.16 11.21 -7.50
CA THR A 246 -17.97 10.57 -8.06
C THR A 246 -18.18 9.07 -8.25
N TYR A 247 -18.86 8.40 -7.34
CA TYR A 247 -19.19 6.99 -7.47
C TYR A 247 -20.12 6.70 -8.66
N LYS A 248 -21.10 7.56 -8.93
CA LYS A 248 -21.96 7.45 -10.12
C LYS A 248 -21.13 7.50 -11.40
N VAL A 249 -20.16 8.42 -11.48
CA VAL A 249 -19.23 8.48 -12.62
C VAL A 249 -18.41 7.18 -12.73
N LEU A 250 -17.90 6.67 -11.60
CA LEU A 250 -17.14 5.41 -11.58
C LEU A 250 -17.97 4.21 -12.09
N GLN A 251 -19.27 4.19 -11.83
CA GLN A 251 -20.15 3.11 -12.31
C GLN A 251 -20.27 3.06 -13.83
N THR A 252 -20.09 4.17 -14.52
CA THR A 252 -20.15 4.24 -16.00
C THR A 252 -18.85 3.79 -16.67
N HIS A 253 -17.74 3.66 -15.92
CA HIS A 253 -16.45 3.25 -16.48
C HIS A 253 -16.45 1.79 -16.96
N LYS A 254 -16.08 1.57 -18.22
CA LYS A 254 -16.06 0.24 -18.87
C LYS A 254 -15.11 -0.76 -18.19
N ASN A 255 -14.06 -0.29 -17.52
CA ASN A 255 -13.01 -1.12 -16.92
C ASN A 255 -13.14 -1.29 -15.40
N LYS A 256 -14.28 -0.99 -14.79
CA LYS A 256 -14.48 -1.10 -13.33
C LYS A 256 -14.14 -2.48 -12.76
N GLU A 257 -14.46 -3.55 -13.50
CA GLU A 257 -14.18 -4.93 -13.08
C GLU A 257 -12.69 -5.28 -13.08
N LYS A 258 -11.91 -4.62 -13.94
CA LYS A 258 -10.45 -4.83 -14.02
C LYS A 258 -9.71 -4.13 -12.88
N GLN A 259 -10.26 -3.05 -12.38
CA GLN A 259 -9.71 -2.23 -11.29
C GLN A 259 -10.40 -2.49 -9.93
N LEU A 260 -10.75 -3.74 -9.67
CA LEU A 260 -11.50 -4.15 -8.50
C LEU A 260 -10.88 -3.68 -7.16
N TYR A 261 -9.56 -3.60 -7.05
CA TYR A 261 -8.89 -3.07 -5.86
C TYR A 261 -9.29 -1.61 -5.55
N TYR A 262 -9.23 -0.73 -6.55
CA TYR A 262 -9.62 0.68 -6.35
C TYR A 262 -11.12 0.83 -6.16
N HIS A 263 -11.93 -0.02 -6.81
CA HIS A 263 -13.38 -0.06 -6.60
C HIS A 263 -13.73 -0.40 -5.15
N LEU A 264 -13.10 -1.42 -4.57
CA LEU A 264 -13.27 -1.78 -3.16
C LEU A 264 -12.86 -0.64 -2.21
N GLN A 265 -11.76 0.05 -2.50
CA GLN A 265 -11.33 1.21 -1.72
C GLN A 265 -12.34 2.36 -1.75
N VAL A 266 -12.90 2.64 -2.92
CA VAL A 266 -13.95 3.68 -3.10
C VAL A 266 -15.20 3.34 -2.29
N ILE A 267 -15.69 2.10 -2.42
CA ILE A 267 -16.88 1.65 -1.68
C ILE A 267 -16.64 1.75 -0.16
N TYR A 268 -15.46 1.33 0.29
CA TYR A 268 -15.10 1.46 1.71
C TYR A 268 -15.12 2.92 2.18
N LEU A 269 -14.57 3.87 1.40
CA LEU A 269 -14.60 5.31 1.73
C LEU A 269 -16.02 5.84 1.84
N ILE A 270 -16.93 5.44 0.94
CA ILE A 270 -18.34 5.82 0.98
C ILE A 270 -19.03 5.22 2.21
N ALA A 271 -18.90 3.92 2.42
CA ALA A 271 -19.50 3.23 3.57
C ALA A 271 -19.04 3.85 4.89
N TYR A 272 -17.72 4.14 5.02
CA TYR A 272 -17.16 4.80 6.19
C TYR A 272 -17.71 6.22 6.39
N THR A 273 -17.85 7.01 5.31
CA THR A 273 -18.42 8.36 5.37
C THR A 273 -19.88 8.33 5.81
N LEU A 274 -20.67 7.42 5.26
CA LEU A 274 -22.07 7.22 5.65
C LEU A 274 -22.19 6.80 7.12
N PHE A 275 -21.34 5.88 7.57
CA PHE A 275 -21.24 5.52 8.99
C PHE A 275 -20.96 6.73 9.88
N ARG A 276 -19.98 7.56 9.51
CA ARG A 276 -19.63 8.79 10.27
C ARG A 276 -20.79 9.81 10.29
N ASN A 277 -21.60 9.84 9.24
CA ASN A 277 -22.81 10.65 9.15
C ASN A 277 -24.05 10.00 9.81
N LYS A 278 -23.85 8.90 10.56
CA LYS A 278 -24.89 8.14 11.25
C LYS A 278 -25.94 7.54 10.31
N LYS A 279 -25.64 7.38 9.04
CA LYS A 279 -26.49 6.73 8.03
C LYS A 279 -26.19 5.23 7.95
N PHE A 280 -26.39 4.52 9.07
CA PHE A 280 -25.92 3.15 9.26
C PHE A 280 -26.49 2.16 8.24
N ASN A 281 -27.78 2.24 7.92
CA ASN A 281 -28.39 1.34 6.93
C ASN A 281 -27.78 1.54 5.53
N GLN A 282 -27.62 2.79 5.10
CA GLN A 282 -26.96 3.07 3.82
C GLN A 282 -25.50 2.62 3.81
N SER A 283 -24.78 2.74 4.94
CA SER A 283 -23.43 2.20 5.09
C SER A 283 -23.43 0.68 4.92
N LEU A 284 -24.42 -0.04 5.46
CA LEU A 284 -24.58 -1.49 5.30
C LEU A 284 -24.83 -1.87 3.84
N ASP A 285 -25.68 -1.12 3.12
CA ASP A 285 -25.95 -1.36 1.69
C ASP A 285 -24.64 -1.33 0.87
N PHE A 286 -23.76 -0.36 1.14
CA PHE A 286 -22.44 -0.30 0.48
C PHE A 286 -21.49 -1.41 0.95
N LEU A 287 -21.59 -1.86 2.19
CA LEU A 287 -20.82 -3.00 2.69
C LEU A 287 -21.27 -4.31 2.04
N ASP A 288 -22.55 -4.50 1.77
CA ASP A 288 -23.05 -5.66 1.03
C ASP A 288 -22.49 -5.68 -0.41
N ILE A 289 -22.48 -4.55 -1.11
CA ILE A 289 -21.82 -4.43 -2.42
C ILE A 289 -20.33 -4.75 -2.31
N MET A 290 -19.68 -4.26 -1.25
CA MET A 290 -18.25 -4.52 -1.01
C MET A 290 -17.98 -6.01 -0.82
N HIS A 291 -18.81 -6.70 -0.05
CA HIS A 291 -18.71 -8.13 0.19
C HIS A 291 -18.77 -8.94 -1.11
N ASP A 292 -19.79 -8.66 -1.94
CA ASP A 292 -19.97 -9.35 -3.22
C ASP A 292 -18.74 -9.16 -4.14
N LEU A 293 -18.20 -7.96 -4.18
CA LEU A 293 -16.98 -7.67 -4.94
C LEU A 293 -15.75 -8.36 -4.36
N MET A 294 -15.61 -8.48 -3.03
CA MET A 294 -14.50 -9.19 -2.39
C MET A 294 -14.48 -10.67 -2.73
N LEU A 295 -15.65 -11.27 -3.02
CA LEU A 295 -15.76 -12.68 -3.40
C LEU A 295 -15.40 -12.94 -4.86
N GLN A 296 -15.34 -11.92 -5.71
CA GLN A 296 -14.95 -12.04 -7.11
C GLN A 296 -13.47 -12.41 -7.30
N LYS A 297 -13.10 -12.77 -8.53
CA LYS A 297 -11.72 -13.11 -8.94
C LYS A 297 -11.04 -14.11 -7.97
N GLN A 298 -11.73 -15.21 -7.65
CA GLN A 298 -11.23 -16.25 -6.75
C GLN A 298 -10.87 -15.72 -5.35
N ARG A 299 -11.57 -14.73 -4.86
CA ARG A 299 -11.36 -14.08 -3.55
C ARG A 299 -9.98 -13.40 -3.39
N LYS A 300 -9.34 -13.01 -4.51
CA LYS A 300 -8.01 -12.37 -4.49
C LYS A 300 -7.92 -11.20 -3.52
N PHE A 301 -8.98 -10.40 -3.43
CA PHE A 301 -9.02 -9.20 -2.59
C PHE A 301 -9.73 -9.40 -1.24
N TYR A 302 -10.19 -10.61 -0.94
CA TYR A 302 -10.84 -10.87 0.34
C TYR A 302 -9.90 -10.63 1.52
N ASN A 303 -8.72 -11.21 1.49
CA ASN A 303 -7.75 -11.13 2.59
C ASN A 303 -7.27 -9.69 2.88
N PRO A 304 -6.91 -8.86 1.88
CA PRO A 304 -6.51 -7.47 2.10
C PRO A 304 -7.60 -6.58 2.72
N PHE A 305 -8.88 -6.88 2.50
CA PHE A 305 -9.98 -6.01 2.94
C PHE A 305 -10.78 -6.57 4.11
N LYS A 306 -10.65 -7.85 4.45
CA LYS A 306 -11.52 -8.52 5.43
C LYS A 306 -11.56 -7.85 6.81
N LEU A 307 -10.44 -7.32 7.31
CA LEU A 307 -10.41 -6.68 8.63
C LEU A 307 -11.16 -5.35 8.63
N LYS A 308 -10.89 -4.48 7.66
CA LYS A 308 -11.56 -3.18 7.50
C LYS A 308 -13.06 -3.35 7.25
N TYR A 309 -13.41 -4.31 6.41
CA TYR A 309 -14.81 -4.65 6.12
C TYR A 309 -15.55 -5.10 7.39
N ASN A 310 -15.04 -6.12 8.09
CA ASN A 310 -15.71 -6.66 9.27
C ASN A 310 -15.74 -5.67 10.43
N LEU A 311 -14.68 -4.84 10.60
CA LEU A 311 -14.67 -3.80 11.60
C LEU A 311 -15.82 -2.79 11.36
N LEU A 312 -15.92 -2.26 10.14
CA LEU A 312 -16.97 -1.29 9.81
C LEU A 312 -18.37 -1.91 9.88
N LEU A 313 -18.51 -3.15 9.45
CA LEU A 313 -19.75 -3.93 9.55
C LEU A 313 -20.22 -4.06 11.01
N ALA A 314 -19.32 -4.49 11.89
CA ALA A 314 -19.62 -4.64 13.32
C ALA A 314 -19.92 -3.31 14.00
N LEU A 315 -19.20 -2.24 13.65
CA LEU A 315 -19.49 -0.90 14.16
C LEU A 315 -20.92 -0.45 13.77
N ASN A 316 -21.35 -0.67 12.52
CA ASN A 316 -22.74 -0.37 12.10
C ASN A 316 -23.74 -1.18 12.93
N PHE A 317 -23.53 -2.49 13.13
CA PHE A 317 -24.43 -3.31 13.96
C PHE A 317 -24.48 -2.82 15.41
N ASN A 318 -23.34 -2.44 15.97
CA ASN A 318 -23.28 -1.93 17.36
C ASN A 318 -24.10 -0.64 17.50
N PHE A 319 -23.98 0.31 16.57
CA PHE A 319 -24.76 1.56 16.60
C PHE A 319 -26.24 1.38 16.26
N LEU A 320 -26.62 0.26 15.64
CA LEU A 320 -28.00 -0.16 15.43
C LEU A 320 -28.56 -1.00 16.58
N ASN A 321 -27.89 -1.01 17.74
CA ASN A 321 -28.25 -1.80 18.93
C ASN A 321 -28.31 -3.32 18.69
N GLN A 322 -27.46 -3.84 17.77
CA GLN A 322 -27.28 -5.26 17.49
C GLN A 322 -25.94 -5.77 18.02
N GLN A 323 -25.66 -5.54 19.32
CA GLN A 323 -24.35 -5.81 19.95
C GLN A 323 -23.90 -7.26 19.80
N ALA A 324 -24.80 -8.21 20.04
CA ALA A 324 -24.48 -9.64 19.88
C ALA A 324 -23.97 -9.98 18.46
N LYS A 325 -24.60 -9.39 17.43
CA LYS A 325 -24.19 -9.56 16.04
C LYS A 325 -22.87 -8.87 15.73
N ALA A 326 -22.64 -7.71 16.33
CA ALA A 326 -21.37 -7.00 16.21
C ALA A 326 -20.19 -7.81 16.81
N ILE A 327 -20.38 -8.36 18.02
CA ILE A 327 -19.39 -9.18 18.71
C ILE A 327 -19.09 -10.44 17.89
N THR A 328 -20.11 -11.20 17.48
CA THR A 328 -19.91 -12.43 16.68
C THR A 328 -19.20 -12.16 15.34
N THR A 329 -19.34 -10.97 14.77
CA THR A 329 -18.63 -10.55 13.55
C THR A 329 -17.13 -10.38 13.81
N LEU A 330 -16.72 -9.88 14.97
CA LEU A 330 -15.31 -9.55 15.27
C LEU A 330 -14.54 -10.63 16.03
N GLU A 331 -15.21 -11.47 16.86
CA GLU A 331 -14.55 -12.53 17.65
C GLU A 331 -13.59 -13.42 16.85
N PRO A 332 -13.90 -13.84 15.60
CA PRO A 332 -12.99 -14.67 14.79
C PRO A 332 -11.62 -14.04 14.53
N PHE A 333 -11.49 -12.73 14.70
CA PHE A 333 -10.25 -11.98 14.41
C PHE A 333 -9.35 -11.74 15.65
N LEU A 334 -9.75 -12.16 16.85
CA LEU A 334 -9.02 -11.87 18.10
C LEU A 334 -7.60 -12.43 18.16
N ASN A 335 -7.34 -13.58 17.53
CA ASN A 335 -6.06 -14.29 17.69
C ASN A 335 -5.40 -14.60 16.34
N ILE A 336 -5.78 -13.91 15.28
CA ILE A 336 -5.18 -14.11 13.97
C ILE A 336 -3.91 -13.27 13.79
N LYS A 337 -2.98 -13.75 12.95
CA LYS A 337 -1.87 -12.94 12.45
C LYS A 337 -2.28 -12.32 11.12
N HIS A 338 -2.09 -11.03 10.96
CA HIS A 338 -2.40 -10.31 9.73
C HIS A 338 -1.42 -9.15 9.52
N SER A 339 -1.14 -8.81 8.25
CA SER A 339 -0.24 -7.68 7.90
C SER A 339 -0.82 -6.31 8.26
N ASP A 340 -2.15 -6.16 8.24
CA ASP A 340 -2.84 -4.94 8.67
C ASP A 340 -3.01 -4.94 10.20
N LEU A 341 -1.92 -4.59 10.90
CA LEU A 341 -1.87 -4.54 12.35
C LEU A 341 -2.81 -3.47 12.93
N GLU A 342 -2.94 -2.33 12.27
CA GLU A 342 -3.78 -1.23 12.74
C GLU A 342 -5.25 -1.66 12.82
N SER A 343 -5.79 -2.22 11.73
CA SER A 343 -7.17 -2.73 11.73
C SER A 343 -7.38 -3.85 12.75
N LEU A 344 -6.38 -4.70 12.97
CA LEU A 344 -6.47 -5.76 13.95
C LEU A 344 -6.53 -5.21 15.40
N LEU A 345 -5.76 -4.17 15.70
CA LEU A 345 -5.78 -3.50 16.99
C LEU A 345 -7.09 -2.72 17.20
N ASP A 346 -7.61 -2.05 16.17
CA ASP A 346 -8.91 -1.38 16.23
C ASP A 346 -10.07 -2.39 16.45
N ILE A 347 -9.99 -3.59 15.89
CA ILE A 347 -10.92 -4.69 16.19
C ILE A 347 -10.87 -5.08 17.66
N ASN A 348 -9.67 -5.25 18.21
CA ASN A 348 -9.52 -5.59 19.63
C ASN A 348 -10.10 -4.51 20.56
N LEU A 349 -9.83 -3.23 20.27
CA LEU A 349 -10.41 -2.11 21.03
C LEU A 349 -11.94 -2.06 20.92
N SER A 350 -12.47 -2.27 19.72
CA SER A 350 -13.93 -2.30 19.48
C SER A 350 -14.59 -3.43 20.27
N LEU A 351 -13.99 -4.61 20.31
CA LEU A 351 -14.49 -5.72 21.12
C LEU A 351 -14.47 -5.42 22.62
N VAL A 352 -13.41 -4.77 23.12
CA VAL A 352 -13.37 -4.33 24.53
C VAL A 352 -14.57 -3.44 24.84
N MET A 353 -14.85 -2.45 23.98
CA MET A 353 -16.00 -1.54 24.15
C MET A 353 -17.34 -2.28 24.07
N MET A 354 -17.51 -3.17 23.11
CA MET A 354 -18.75 -3.93 22.92
C MET A 354 -19.02 -4.87 24.12
N TYR A 355 -18.02 -5.60 24.60
CA TYR A 355 -18.17 -6.41 25.81
C TYR A 355 -18.44 -5.58 27.07
N PHE A 356 -17.84 -4.37 27.17
CA PHE A 356 -18.13 -3.46 28.26
C PHE A 356 -19.61 -2.99 28.20
N GLN A 357 -20.13 -2.67 27.01
CA GLN A 357 -21.54 -2.32 26.81
C GLN A 357 -22.49 -3.46 27.22
N GLU A 358 -22.13 -4.71 26.91
CA GLU A 358 -22.86 -5.92 27.31
C GLU A 358 -22.64 -6.31 28.78
N ARG A 359 -21.85 -5.53 29.53
CA ARG A 359 -21.48 -5.80 30.94
C ARG A 359 -20.65 -7.08 31.13
N ASP A 360 -20.07 -7.66 30.06
CA ASP A 360 -19.11 -8.77 30.20
C ASP A 360 -17.71 -8.20 30.45
N PHE A 361 -17.55 -7.61 31.64
CA PHE A 361 -16.31 -6.97 32.07
C PHE A 361 -15.13 -7.93 32.14
N LYS A 362 -15.40 -9.24 32.35
CA LYS A 362 -14.36 -10.26 32.37
C LYS A 362 -13.69 -10.40 31.00
N LYS A 363 -14.47 -10.55 29.93
CA LYS A 363 -13.95 -10.63 28.57
C LYS A 363 -13.31 -9.33 28.13
N ALA A 364 -13.95 -8.19 28.40
CA ALA A 364 -13.38 -6.87 28.11
C ALA A 364 -11.97 -6.73 28.71
N ASN A 365 -11.80 -7.04 30.02
CA ASN A 365 -10.51 -6.97 30.69
C ASN A 365 -9.48 -7.96 30.11
N GLN A 366 -9.88 -9.20 29.81
CA GLN A 366 -8.97 -10.20 29.22
C GLN A 366 -8.38 -9.74 27.89
N ILE A 367 -9.17 -9.08 27.05
CA ILE A 367 -8.69 -8.55 25.75
C ILE A 367 -7.80 -7.34 26.00
N PHE A 368 -8.22 -6.41 26.86
CA PHE A 368 -7.51 -5.16 27.11
C PHE A 368 -6.12 -5.38 27.71
N LEU A 369 -5.96 -6.35 28.62
CA LEU A 369 -4.67 -6.70 29.23
C LEU A 369 -3.61 -7.13 28.21
N LYS A 370 -3.98 -7.68 27.05
CA LYS A 370 -3.03 -8.10 26.01
C LYS A 370 -2.17 -6.95 25.46
N PHE A 371 -2.67 -5.72 25.51
CA PHE A 371 -1.95 -4.55 24.96
C PHE A 371 -1.75 -3.40 25.98
N TYR A 372 -2.07 -3.65 27.25
CA TYR A 372 -2.03 -2.60 28.27
C TYR A 372 -0.62 -2.04 28.55
N HIS A 373 0.40 -2.90 28.57
CA HIS A 373 1.76 -2.56 29.00
C HIS A 373 2.79 -2.37 27.85
N THR A 374 2.37 -2.35 26.60
CA THR A 374 3.28 -2.39 25.42
C THR A 374 3.24 -1.12 24.57
N ASP A 375 3.01 0.05 25.18
CA ASP A 375 2.81 1.33 24.48
C ASP A 375 3.95 1.69 23.53
N LYS A 376 5.21 1.55 23.94
CA LYS A 376 6.36 1.89 23.12
C LYS A 376 6.38 1.10 21.82
N TRP A 377 6.14 -0.21 21.90
CA TRP A 377 6.10 -1.07 20.72
C TRP A 377 4.96 -0.69 19.76
N TYR A 378 3.79 -0.35 20.30
CA TYR A 378 2.64 0.06 19.49
C TYR A 378 2.83 1.45 18.88
N ILE A 379 3.47 2.40 19.57
CA ILE A 379 3.82 3.70 19.00
C ILE A 379 4.70 3.54 17.75
N ASP A 380 5.70 2.66 17.85
CA ASP A 380 6.62 2.40 16.75
C ASP A 380 5.95 1.71 15.53
N LYS A 381 4.91 0.92 15.76
CA LYS A 381 4.24 0.13 14.71
C LYS A 381 3.01 0.81 14.11
N VAL A 382 2.18 1.45 14.92
CA VAL A 382 0.89 2.02 14.49
C VAL A 382 0.70 3.51 14.81
N GLY A 383 1.68 4.12 15.45
CA GLY A 383 1.69 5.54 15.75
C GLY A 383 1.00 5.93 17.07
N LYS A 384 1.16 7.21 17.42
CA LYS A 384 0.65 7.77 18.69
C LYS A 384 -0.88 7.83 18.76
N GLU A 385 -1.55 7.99 17.61
CA GLU A 385 -3.01 8.11 17.55
C GLU A 385 -3.73 6.89 18.10
N TRP A 386 -3.20 5.70 17.85
CA TRP A 386 -3.75 4.46 18.40
C TRP A 386 -3.64 4.41 19.92
N ILE A 387 -2.53 4.88 20.50
CA ILE A 387 -2.33 4.94 21.96
C ILE A 387 -3.33 5.90 22.60
N ILE A 388 -3.65 7.01 21.94
CA ILE A 388 -4.70 7.93 22.43
C ILE A 388 -6.06 7.21 22.48
N LYS A 389 -6.44 6.51 21.40
CA LYS A 389 -7.67 5.70 21.35
C LYS A 389 -7.70 4.67 22.50
N LYS A 390 -6.59 3.94 22.69
CA LYS A 390 -6.47 2.96 23.79
C LYS A 390 -6.66 3.61 25.17
N ASN A 391 -6.04 4.76 25.43
CA ASN A 391 -6.11 5.43 26.71
C ASN A 391 -7.49 6.05 26.98
N LEU A 392 -8.27 6.37 25.94
CA LEU A 392 -9.66 6.82 26.10
C LEU A 392 -10.61 5.68 26.54
N ILE A 393 -10.24 4.43 26.29
CA ILE A 393 -11.03 3.24 26.70
C ILE A 393 -10.62 2.75 28.09
N LYS A 394 -9.44 3.11 28.57
CA LYS A 394 -8.93 2.78 29.91
C LYS A 394 -9.76 3.45 31.01
#